data_270e831a7e7f070a5c5d7912a8eada76
#
_entry.id   270e831a7e7f070a5c5d7912a8eada76
#
_cell.length_a   1.000
_cell.length_b   1.000
_cell.length_c   1.000
_cell.angle_alpha   90.00
_cell.angle_beta   90.00
_cell.angle_gamma   90.00
#
_symmetry.space_group_name_H-M   'P 1'
#
loop_
_entity.id
_entity.type
_entity.pdbx_description
1 polymer ?
#
loop_
_entity_poly.entity_id
_entity_poly.type
_entity_poly.pdbx_seq_one_letter_code
_entity_poly.pdbx_strand_id
1 'polypeptide(L)'
;MNDFLYTYAKNVYSANGEDGINKQLFSHLKIDNGIVLEIGAWDGFFDSNCADLWCNDKNFIAILVESTDRLKKEILEEDYENVACFNEFITPDNSLENVIDKCKFEVTENNFVLASIDVDGDDLNVTRSLGKYKPIVLIVESNCDLFERVNPSGSTIQELVEFGSEFGYEFIGMSGFVGRHAGNLYFIRNDYKSKFNICKKPWTERGILLSGGVVYE
;
A
#
# COMPACT_ATOMS: atom_id res chain seq x y z
N MET A 1 3.20 -8.07 19.87
CA MET A 1 1.88 -7.48 19.65
C MET A 1 1.05 -8.56 19.01
N ASN A 2 0.07 -9.13 19.74
CA ASN A 2 -0.86 -10.13 19.19
C ASN A 2 -2.07 -9.43 18.57
N ASP A 3 -1.78 -8.34 17.86
CA ASP A 3 -2.83 -7.45 17.46
C ASP A 3 -3.14 -7.73 16.00
N PHE A 4 -4.29 -8.32 15.79
CA PHE A 4 -4.86 -8.43 14.46
C PHE A 4 -4.96 -7.03 13.87
N LEU A 5 -4.25 -6.74 12.79
CA LEU A 5 -4.40 -5.46 12.10
C LEU A 5 -5.87 -5.14 11.85
N TYR A 6 -6.65 -6.16 11.50
CA TYR A 6 -8.09 -6.04 11.29
C TYR A 6 -8.86 -5.55 12.54
N THR A 7 -8.36 -5.79 13.76
CA THR A 7 -8.99 -5.28 14.99
C THR A 7 -9.00 -3.75 15.04
N TYR A 8 -8.09 -3.11 14.33
CA TYR A 8 -7.98 -1.66 14.24
C TYR A 8 -8.59 -1.08 12.95
N ALA A 9 -9.21 -1.95 12.13
CA ALA A 9 -9.84 -1.52 10.90
C ALA A 9 -10.87 -0.43 11.16
N LYS A 10 -10.73 0.70 10.46
CA LYS A 10 -11.64 1.84 10.53
C LYS A 10 -11.54 2.62 9.23
N ASN A 11 -12.67 2.92 8.62
CA ASN A 11 -12.74 3.74 7.43
C ASN A 11 -12.95 5.21 7.79
N VAL A 12 -12.18 6.08 7.18
CA VAL A 12 -12.38 7.52 7.09
C VAL A 12 -12.47 7.88 5.61
N TYR A 13 -11.49 7.48 4.82
CA TYR A 13 -11.41 7.60 3.37
C TYR A 13 -11.35 6.23 2.69
N SER A 14 -10.72 5.24 3.32
CA SER A 14 -10.54 3.89 2.78
C SER A 14 -11.82 3.04 2.84
N ALA A 15 -11.86 1.95 2.05
CA ALA A 15 -13.02 1.06 1.95
C ALA A 15 -12.99 -0.12 2.94
N ASN A 16 -11.81 -0.65 3.29
CA ASN A 16 -11.66 -1.93 3.98
C ASN A 16 -10.95 -1.81 5.34
N GLY A 17 -10.90 -0.60 5.92
CA GLY A 17 -10.34 -0.36 7.24
C GLY A 17 -8.90 0.11 7.25
N GLU A 18 -8.32 0.39 6.09
CA GLU A 18 -6.91 0.74 5.94
C GLU A 18 -6.51 1.97 6.77
N ASP A 19 -7.38 2.96 6.92
CA ASP A 19 -7.08 4.16 7.73
C ASP A 19 -6.75 3.81 9.19
N GLY A 20 -7.56 2.97 9.81
CA GLY A 20 -7.32 2.53 11.18
C GLY A 20 -6.10 1.62 11.30
N ILE A 21 -5.91 0.72 10.32
CA ILE A 21 -4.75 -0.17 10.23
C ILE A 21 -3.46 0.64 10.11
N ASN A 22 -3.40 1.61 9.20
CA ASN A 22 -2.24 2.46 8.97
C ASN A 22 -1.88 3.27 10.22
N LYS A 23 -2.87 3.86 10.90
CA LYS A 23 -2.66 4.55 12.19
C LYS A 23 -2.03 3.64 13.24
N GLN A 24 -2.53 2.41 13.36
CA GLN A 24 -1.99 1.45 14.31
C GLN A 24 -0.57 1.02 13.94
N LEU A 25 -0.31 0.74 12.66
CA LEU A 25 1.03 0.40 12.17
C LEU A 25 2.02 1.52 12.46
N PHE A 26 1.68 2.76 12.13
CA PHE A 26 2.55 3.91 12.32
C PHE A 26 2.80 4.20 13.80
N SER A 27 1.78 4.09 14.65
CA SER A 27 1.94 4.17 16.11
C SER A 27 2.91 3.10 16.63
N HIS A 28 2.77 1.86 16.16
CA HIS A 28 3.66 0.75 16.55
C HIS A 28 5.10 0.96 16.07
N LEU A 29 5.27 1.45 14.85
CA LEU A 29 6.56 1.74 14.24
C LEU A 29 7.19 3.03 14.75
N LYS A 30 6.42 3.88 15.45
CA LYS A 30 6.78 5.23 15.89
C LYS A 30 7.11 6.14 14.71
N ILE A 31 6.27 6.07 13.68
CA ILE A 31 6.29 6.93 12.49
C ILE A 31 5.25 8.03 12.72
N ASP A 32 5.68 9.28 12.72
CA ASP A 32 4.86 10.48 12.92
C ASP A 32 5.01 11.49 11.77
N ASN A 33 5.81 11.19 10.78
CA ASN A 33 6.02 12.00 9.59
C ASN A 33 6.57 11.14 8.45
N GLY A 34 6.54 11.65 7.23
CA GLY A 34 7.17 11.02 6.08
C GLY A 34 6.39 11.17 4.79
N ILE A 35 6.83 10.44 3.78
CA ILE A 35 6.23 10.44 2.44
C ILE A 35 5.37 9.20 2.26
N VAL A 36 4.14 9.42 1.81
CA VAL A 36 3.21 8.39 1.38
C VAL A 36 3.00 8.49 -0.13
N LEU A 37 2.97 7.36 -0.80
CA LEU A 37 2.72 7.24 -2.24
C LEU A 37 1.43 6.45 -2.44
N GLU A 38 0.56 6.92 -3.32
CA GLU A 38 -0.63 6.19 -3.72
C GLU A 38 -0.74 6.14 -5.24
N ILE A 39 -0.88 4.94 -5.79
CA ILE A 39 -1.03 4.66 -7.22
C ILE A 39 -2.42 4.11 -7.45
N GLY A 40 -3.12 4.65 -8.45
CA GLY A 40 -4.56 4.49 -8.61
C GLY A 40 -5.33 5.41 -7.66
N ALA A 41 -4.78 6.61 -7.44
CA ALA A 41 -5.28 7.54 -6.42
C ALA A 41 -6.67 8.14 -6.74
N TRP A 42 -7.25 7.86 -7.93
CA TRP A 42 -8.56 8.30 -8.37
C TRP A 42 -8.76 9.81 -8.25
N ASP A 43 -9.52 10.27 -7.24
CA ASP A 43 -9.71 11.70 -6.93
C ASP A 43 -8.86 12.15 -5.73
N GLY A 44 -8.08 11.25 -5.16
CA GLY A 44 -7.22 11.45 -4.01
C GLY A 44 -7.87 11.20 -2.65
N PHE A 45 -9.19 10.99 -2.63
CA PHE A 45 -9.96 10.87 -1.38
C PHE A 45 -10.81 9.60 -1.32
N PHE A 46 -11.52 9.28 -2.41
CA PHE A 46 -12.46 8.16 -2.44
C PHE A 46 -11.71 6.83 -2.46
N ASP A 47 -12.03 5.96 -1.50
CA ASP A 47 -11.39 4.65 -1.26
C ASP A 47 -9.87 4.71 -1.12
N SER A 48 -9.33 5.91 -0.79
CA SER A 48 -7.90 6.13 -0.63
C SER A 48 -7.35 5.45 0.62
N ASN A 49 -6.26 4.72 0.44
CA ASN A 49 -5.50 4.10 1.54
C ASN A 49 -4.56 5.08 2.25
N CYS A 50 -4.38 6.29 1.73
CA CYS A 50 -3.41 7.27 2.21
C CYS A 50 -4.02 8.58 2.69
N ALA A 51 -5.24 8.94 2.24
CA ALA A 51 -5.82 10.27 2.45
C ALA A 51 -5.91 10.68 3.93
N ASP A 52 -6.29 9.76 4.83
CA ASP A 52 -6.40 10.08 6.27
C ASP A 52 -5.05 10.50 6.89
N LEU A 53 -3.93 10.11 6.30
CA LEU A 53 -2.60 10.51 6.76
C LEU A 53 -2.29 11.95 6.33
N TRP A 54 -2.29 12.24 5.04
CA TRP A 54 -1.83 13.51 4.52
C TRP A 54 -2.85 14.66 4.61
N CYS A 55 -4.17 14.35 4.63
CA CYS A 55 -5.22 15.35 4.79
C CYS A 55 -5.29 15.90 6.21
N ASN A 56 -5.11 15.03 7.19
CA ASN A 56 -5.31 15.37 8.61
C ASN A 56 -4.01 15.72 9.34
N ASP A 57 -2.85 15.38 8.77
CA ASP A 57 -1.55 15.67 9.37
C ASP A 57 -0.54 16.15 8.32
N LYS A 58 -0.21 17.45 8.38
CA LYS A 58 0.76 18.08 7.45
C LYS A 58 2.19 17.58 7.59
N ASN A 59 2.48 16.75 8.60
CA ASN A 59 3.77 16.07 8.71
C ASN A 59 3.93 14.96 7.67
N PHE A 60 2.81 14.51 7.07
CA PHE A 60 2.84 13.57 5.95
C PHE A 60 2.75 14.31 4.62
N ILE A 61 3.62 13.90 3.71
CA ILE A 61 3.68 14.38 2.32
C ILE A 61 3.09 13.30 1.44
N ALA A 62 2.18 13.65 0.52
CA ALA A 62 1.61 12.71 -0.42
C ALA A 62 2.19 12.87 -1.83
N ILE A 63 2.47 11.74 -2.46
CA ILE A 63 2.71 11.61 -3.90
C ILE A 63 1.55 10.78 -4.45
N LEU A 64 0.68 11.40 -5.23
CA LEU A 64 -0.52 10.79 -5.77
C LEU A 64 -0.36 10.60 -7.27
N VAL A 65 -0.59 9.38 -7.76
CA VAL A 65 -0.45 9.03 -9.17
C VAL A 65 -1.77 8.41 -9.67
N GLU A 66 -2.29 8.96 -10.74
CA GLU A 66 -3.51 8.50 -11.37
C GLU A 66 -3.39 8.61 -12.90
N SER A 67 -3.87 7.60 -13.61
CA SER A 67 -3.79 7.55 -15.07
C SER A 67 -4.75 8.51 -15.76
N THR A 68 -5.84 8.88 -15.10
CA THR A 68 -6.86 9.81 -15.60
C THR A 68 -6.59 11.24 -15.13
N ASP A 69 -7.26 12.22 -15.73
CA ASP A 69 -7.15 13.63 -15.32
C ASP A 69 -8.01 14.00 -14.09
N ARG A 70 -8.63 13.00 -13.45
CA ARG A 70 -9.54 13.22 -12.33
C ARG A 70 -8.82 13.81 -11.12
N LEU A 71 -7.67 13.25 -10.76
CA LEU A 71 -6.88 13.69 -9.63
C LEU A 71 -6.57 15.20 -9.69
N LYS A 72 -6.12 15.69 -10.83
CA LYS A 72 -5.79 17.11 -11.03
C LYS A 72 -7.01 18.04 -11.05
N LYS A 73 -8.21 17.50 -11.20
CA LYS A 73 -9.44 18.28 -11.12
C LYS A 73 -9.94 18.45 -9.69
N GLU A 74 -9.70 17.44 -8.86
CA GLU A 74 -10.20 17.41 -7.48
C GLU A 74 -9.16 17.97 -6.49
N ILE A 75 -7.86 17.77 -6.78
CA ILE A 75 -6.78 18.28 -5.95
C ILE A 75 -6.05 19.39 -6.70
N LEU A 76 -6.17 20.61 -6.17
CA LEU A 76 -5.35 21.73 -6.58
C LEU A 76 -4.11 21.75 -5.65
N GLU A 77 -2.93 21.51 -6.20
CA GLU A 77 -1.68 21.49 -5.42
C GLU A 77 -1.40 22.80 -4.68
N GLU A 78 -1.99 23.90 -5.15
CA GLU A 78 -1.93 25.23 -4.49
C GLU A 78 -2.66 25.23 -3.14
N ASP A 79 -3.67 24.36 -2.96
CA ASP A 79 -4.40 24.23 -1.71
C ASP A 79 -3.71 23.25 -0.73
N TYR A 80 -2.77 22.42 -1.27
CA TYR A 80 -2.08 21.40 -0.52
C TYR A 80 -0.56 21.44 -0.73
N GLU A 81 0.15 22.21 0.08
CA GLU A 81 1.61 22.34 -0.01
C GLU A 81 2.36 21.02 0.17
N ASN A 82 1.74 20.05 0.87
CA ASN A 82 2.27 18.73 1.15
C ASN A 82 1.88 17.66 0.13
N VAL A 83 1.35 18.03 -1.05
CA VAL A 83 0.91 17.07 -2.07
C VAL A 83 1.62 17.31 -3.40
N ALA A 84 1.96 16.23 -4.10
CA ALA A 84 2.37 16.23 -5.48
C ALA A 84 1.48 15.26 -6.28
N CYS A 85 0.86 15.75 -7.36
CA CYS A 85 -0.04 14.98 -8.20
C CYS A 85 0.58 14.69 -9.56
N PHE A 86 0.56 13.43 -9.98
CA PHE A 86 1.01 12.99 -11.28
C PHE A 86 -0.13 12.35 -12.07
N ASN A 87 -0.37 12.86 -13.26
CA ASN A 87 -1.30 12.22 -14.20
C ASN A 87 -0.45 11.35 -15.16
N GLU A 88 -0.17 10.14 -14.71
CA GLU A 88 0.76 9.23 -15.37
C GLU A 88 0.20 7.80 -15.39
N PHE A 89 0.29 7.16 -16.55
CA PHE A 89 0.05 5.72 -16.67
C PHE A 89 1.38 4.99 -16.52
N ILE A 90 1.46 4.10 -15.53
CA ILE A 90 2.70 3.39 -15.22
C ILE A 90 2.91 2.24 -16.21
N THR A 91 4.08 2.21 -16.82
CA THR A 91 4.51 1.22 -17.81
C THR A 91 5.99 0.88 -17.57
N PRO A 92 6.55 -0.14 -18.25
CA PRO A 92 7.98 -0.39 -18.18
C PRO A 92 8.85 0.80 -18.60
N ASP A 93 8.38 1.63 -19.54
CA ASP A 93 9.10 2.82 -20.03
C ASP A 93 8.84 4.06 -19.16
N ASN A 94 7.75 4.06 -18.40
CA ASN A 94 7.37 5.12 -17.45
C ASN A 94 7.14 4.51 -16.06
N SER A 95 8.23 4.15 -15.41
CA SER A 95 8.23 3.46 -14.12
C SER A 95 7.89 4.40 -12.95
N LEU A 96 7.46 3.83 -11.82
CA LEU A 96 7.29 4.59 -10.57
C LEU A 96 8.61 5.23 -10.11
N GLU A 97 9.74 4.56 -10.32
CA GLU A 97 11.05 5.15 -10.04
C GLU A 97 11.23 6.47 -10.80
N ASN A 98 10.88 6.51 -12.10
CA ASN A 98 10.95 7.72 -12.89
C ASN A 98 9.98 8.81 -12.41
N VAL A 99 8.78 8.45 -11.96
CA VAL A 99 7.80 9.40 -11.41
C VAL A 99 8.32 10.00 -10.11
N ILE A 100 8.83 9.16 -9.22
CA ILE A 100 9.39 9.60 -7.93
C ILE A 100 10.62 10.49 -8.15
N ASP A 101 11.49 10.16 -9.09
CA ASP A 101 12.69 10.97 -9.43
C ASP A 101 12.34 12.38 -9.95
N LYS A 102 11.14 12.56 -10.51
CA LYS A 102 10.62 13.88 -10.97
C LYS A 102 9.90 14.67 -9.88
N CYS A 103 9.63 14.03 -8.72
CA CYS A 103 8.86 14.67 -7.67
C CYS A 103 9.58 15.88 -7.06
N LYS A 104 8.80 16.90 -6.71
CA LYS A 104 9.31 18.09 -6.00
C LYS A 104 9.82 17.79 -4.58
N PHE A 105 9.42 16.65 -4.02
CA PHE A 105 9.85 16.20 -2.70
C PHE A 105 10.97 15.17 -2.81
N GLU A 106 11.99 15.30 -1.98
CA GLU A 106 13.10 14.36 -1.95
C GLU A 106 12.68 13.08 -1.20
N VAL A 107 12.60 11.97 -1.94
CA VAL A 107 12.26 10.65 -1.40
C VAL A 107 13.53 9.88 -1.07
N THR A 108 13.66 9.49 0.17
CA THR A 108 14.80 8.72 0.71
C THR A 108 14.32 7.45 1.40
N GLU A 109 15.22 6.52 1.65
CA GLU A 109 14.92 5.30 2.40
C GLU A 109 14.36 5.56 3.82
N ASN A 110 14.72 6.69 4.42
CA ASN A 110 14.35 7.02 5.80
C ASN A 110 13.01 7.75 5.91
N ASN A 111 12.58 8.45 4.86
CA ASN A 111 11.34 9.22 4.88
C ASN A 111 10.21 8.61 4.04
N PHE A 112 10.48 7.57 3.25
CA PHE A 112 9.47 6.88 2.47
C PHE A 112 8.75 5.85 3.34
N VAL A 113 7.63 6.24 3.93
CA VAL A 113 6.98 5.45 5.00
C VAL A 113 5.90 4.52 4.50
N LEU A 114 5.22 4.86 3.40
CA LEU A 114 4.13 4.06 2.84
C LEU A 114 4.10 4.17 1.31
N ALA A 115 3.86 3.05 0.64
CA ALA A 115 3.33 3.03 -0.71
C ALA A 115 2.09 2.14 -0.78
N SER A 116 1.03 2.62 -1.41
CA SER A 116 -0.18 1.88 -1.74
C SER A 116 -0.29 1.77 -3.25
N ILE A 117 -0.41 0.54 -3.74
CA ILE A 117 -0.49 0.21 -5.17
C ILE A 117 -1.83 -0.50 -5.41
N ASP A 118 -2.71 0.16 -6.15
CA ASP A 118 -4.04 -0.33 -6.48
C ASP A 118 -4.41 0.22 -7.88
N VAL A 119 -4.23 -0.62 -8.90
CA VAL A 119 -4.45 -0.25 -10.31
C VAL A 119 -5.40 -1.20 -11.02
N ASP A 120 -6.21 -1.95 -10.24
CA ASP A 120 -7.20 -2.88 -10.77
C ASP A 120 -6.64 -3.99 -11.69
N GLY A 121 -5.37 -4.40 -11.49
CA GLY A 121 -4.86 -5.51 -12.29
C GLY A 121 -3.35 -5.72 -12.29
N ASP A 122 -2.57 -4.84 -12.88
CA ASP A 122 -1.12 -5.04 -13.04
C ASP A 122 -0.28 -4.60 -11.83
N ASP A 123 -0.86 -4.72 -10.63
CA ASP A 123 -0.32 -4.22 -9.36
C ASP A 123 1.09 -4.73 -9.06
N LEU A 124 1.35 -6.01 -9.36
CA LEU A 124 2.67 -6.61 -9.16
C LEU A 124 3.76 -5.96 -10.02
N ASN A 125 3.48 -5.71 -11.31
CA ASN A 125 4.48 -5.11 -12.20
C ASN A 125 4.65 -3.61 -11.89
N VAL A 126 3.55 -2.95 -11.54
CA VAL A 126 3.59 -1.56 -11.05
C VAL A 126 4.44 -1.50 -9.77
N THR A 127 4.26 -2.43 -8.82
CA THR A 127 5.08 -2.50 -7.61
C THR A 127 6.55 -2.74 -7.91
N ARG A 128 6.87 -3.62 -8.85
CA ARG A 128 8.26 -3.85 -9.31
C ARG A 128 8.91 -2.59 -9.84
N SER A 129 8.13 -1.70 -10.44
CA SER A 129 8.61 -0.46 -11.03
C SER A 129 9.03 0.62 -10.02
N LEU A 130 8.82 0.39 -8.70
CA LEU A 130 9.43 1.20 -7.64
C LEU A 130 10.96 1.21 -7.69
N GLY A 131 11.58 0.19 -8.29
CA GLY A 131 13.02 0.13 -8.51
C GLY A 131 13.83 0.22 -7.22
N LYS A 132 14.62 1.29 -7.09
CA LYS A 132 15.44 1.56 -5.89
C LYS A 132 14.64 2.00 -4.66
N TYR A 133 13.42 2.48 -4.85
CA TYR A 133 12.60 3.01 -3.77
C TYR A 133 11.93 1.91 -2.97
N LYS A 134 12.14 1.93 -1.65
CA LYS A 134 11.62 0.92 -0.72
C LYS A 134 10.92 1.58 0.46
N PRO A 135 9.58 1.74 0.41
CA PRO A 135 8.82 2.25 1.55
C PRO A 135 8.97 1.33 2.77
N ILE A 136 8.75 1.87 3.96
CA ILE A 136 8.75 1.06 5.19
C ILE A 136 7.56 0.09 5.19
N VAL A 137 6.38 0.59 4.82
CA VAL A 137 5.15 -0.19 4.64
C VAL A 137 4.80 -0.19 3.16
N LEU A 138 4.50 -1.35 2.61
CA LEU A 138 4.03 -1.51 1.25
C LEU A 138 2.64 -2.16 1.29
N ILE A 139 1.68 -1.55 0.65
CA ILE A 139 0.32 -2.07 0.43
C ILE A 139 0.18 -2.38 -1.05
N VAL A 140 -0.29 -3.58 -1.39
CA VAL A 140 -0.53 -3.98 -2.78
C VAL A 140 -1.87 -4.67 -2.87
N GLU A 141 -2.72 -4.22 -3.80
CA GLU A 141 -3.98 -4.89 -4.05
C GLU A 141 -3.77 -6.26 -4.72
N SER A 142 -4.58 -7.24 -4.32
CA SER A 142 -4.76 -8.48 -5.03
C SER A 142 -6.21 -8.59 -5.51
N ASN A 143 -6.41 -8.64 -6.80
CA ASN A 143 -7.69 -8.89 -7.45
C ASN A 143 -7.90 -10.38 -7.77
N CYS A 144 -7.25 -11.27 -7.02
CA CYS A 144 -7.26 -12.69 -7.24
C CYS A 144 -7.36 -13.47 -5.93
N ASP A 145 -7.73 -14.75 -6.05
CA ASP A 145 -7.67 -15.67 -4.92
C ASP A 145 -6.23 -16.01 -4.50
N LEU A 146 -6.11 -16.80 -3.44
CA LEU A 146 -4.80 -17.20 -2.90
C LEU A 146 -3.90 -17.85 -3.94
N PHE A 147 -4.44 -18.69 -4.83
CA PHE A 147 -3.70 -19.46 -5.82
C PHE A 147 -4.23 -19.31 -7.25
N GLU A 148 -5.41 -18.74 -7.44
CA GLU A 148 -6.08 -18.68 -8.75
C GLU A 148 -6.24 -17.23 -9.19
N ARG A 149 -5.91 -16.99 -10.45
CA ARG A 149 -6.15 -15.69 -11.09
C ARG A 149 -7.60 -15.62 -11.57
N VAL A 150 -8.40 -14.85 -10.85
CA VAL A 150 -9.77 -14.52 -11.28
C VAL A 150 -9.74 -13.38 -12.29
N ASN A 151 -8.91 -12.38 -12.05
CA ASN A 151 -8.59 -11.34 -13.02
C ASN A 151 -7.33 -11.76 -13.81
N PRO A 152 -7.36 -11.87 -15.15
CA PRO A 152 -6.21 -12.30 -15.96
C PRO A 152 -4.98 -11.41 -15.83
N SER A 153 -5.16 -10.12 -15.57
CA SER A 153 -4.07 -9.17 -15.32
C SER A 153 -3.67 -9.05 -13.86
N GLY A 154 -4.51 -9.56 -12.94
CA GLY A 154 -4.25 -9.49 -11.50
C GLY A 154 -3.18 -10.48 -11.05
N SER A 155 -2.73 -10.30 -9.81
CA SER A 155 -1.76 -11.17 -9.16
C SER A 155 -2.40 -11.90 -7.99
N THR A 156 -2.08 -13.19 -7.84
CA THR A 156 -2.54 -13.97 -6.70
C THR A 156 -1.86 -13.49 -5.41
N ILE A 157 -2.49 -13.77 -4.28
CA ILE A 157 -1.88 -13.48 -2.96
C ILE A 157 -0.53 -14.17 -2.85
N GLN A 158 -0.41 -15.42 -3.33
CA GLN A 158 0.86 -16.15 -3.30
C GLN A 158 1.96 -15.43 -4.12
N GLU A 159 1.65 -15.00 -5.35
CA GLU A 159 2.62 -14.28 -6.20
C GLU A 159 3.12 -12.99 -5.55
N LEU A 160 2.21 -12.24 -4.91
CA LEU A 160 2.57 -11.01 -4.20
C LEU A 160 3.41 -11.30 -2.95
N VAL A 161 3.10 -12.34 -2.18
CA VAL A 161 3.90 -12.74 -1.01
C VAL A 161 5.29 -13.23 -1.40
N GLU A 162 5.41 -14.01 -2.47
CA GLU A 162 6.69 -14.46 -3.02
C GLU A 162 7.52 -13.26 -3.49
N PHE A 163 6.92 -12.38 -4.26
CA PHE A 163 7.55 -11.13 -4.69
C PHE A 163 8.00 -10.28 -3.50
N GLY A 164 7.13 -10.05 -2.51
CA GLY A 164 7.48 -9.28 -1.31
C GLY A 164 8.73 -9.84 -0.63
N SER A 165 8.81 -11.16 -0.47
CA SER A 165 9.98 -11.84 0.11
C SER A 165 11.26 -11.62 -0.70
N GLU A 166 11.18 -11.70 -2.03
CA GLU A 166 12.32 -11.45 -2.94
C GLU A 166 12.73 -9.97 -2.95
N PHE A 167 11.75 -9.06 -2.84
CA PHE A 167 11.98 -7.63 -2.90
C PHE A 167 12.46 -7.03 -1.57
N GLY A 168 12.53 -7.84 -0.51
CA GLY A 168 13.05 -7.45 0.79
C GLY A 168 11.98 -7.04 1.80
N TYR A 169 10.80 -7.62 1.68
CA TYR A 169 9.66 -7.40 2.56
C TYR A 169 9.19 -8.69 3.23
N GLU A 170 8.50 -8.52 4.33
CA GLU A 170 7.76 -9.57 5.01
C GLU A 170 6.28 -9.27 4.96
N PHE A 171 5.47 -10.27 4.59
CA PHE A 171 4.01 -10.17 4.60
C PHE A 171 3.51 -10.17 6.05
N ILE A 172 2.71 -9.18 6.43
CA ILE A 172 2.19 -9.03 7.80
C ILE A 172 0.65 -9.13 7.87
N GLY A 173 -0.05 -9.18 6.75
CA GLY A 173 -1.48 -9.36 6.72
C GLY A 173 -2.16 -8.69 5.54
N MET A 174 -3.49 -8.69 5.55
CA MET A 174 -4.30 -8.03 4.52
C MET A 174 -5.54 -7.38 5.12
N SER A 175 -6.04 -6.34 4.47
CA SER A 175 -7.38 -5.79 4.64
C SER A 175 -8.30 -6.28 3.53
N GLY A 176 -9.63 -6.11 3.71
CA GLY A 176 -10.63 -6.59 2.75
C GLY A 176 -11.11 -8.01 3.00
N PHE A 177 -12.00 -8.49 2.14
CA PHE A 177 -12.65 -9.78 2.31
C PHE A 177 -12.03 -10.81 1.38
N VAL A 178 -11.36 -11.80 1.95
CA VAL A 178 -11.07 -13.05 1.25
C VAL A 178 -12.42 -13.68 0.85
N GLY A 179 -12.63 -13.88 -0.42
CA GLY A 179 -13.91 -14.40 -0.97
C GLY A 179 -14.67 -13.40 -1.86
N ARG A 180 -14.18 -12.15 -1.97
CA ARG A 180 -14.59 -11.20 -3.00
C ARG A 180 -13.52 -10.94 -4.06
N HIS A 181 -12.46 -11.76 -4.04
CA HIS A 181 -11.36 -11.70 -4.99
C HIS A 181 -10.59 -10.37 -5.01
N ALA A 182 -10.68 -9.58 -3.95
CA ALA A 182 -9.94 -8.34 -3.80
C ALA A 182 -9.59 -8.07 -2.34
N GLY A 183 -8.39 -7.53 -2.12
CA GLY A 183 -7.92 -7.12 -0.80
C GLY A 183 -6.52 -6.55 -0.85
N ASN A 184 -6.22 -5.70 0.10
CA ASN A 184 -4.93 -5.03 0.21
C ASN A 184 -3.98 -5.82 1.09
N LEU A 185 -2.88 -6.32 0.51
CA LEU A 185 -1.82 -7.02 1.23
C LEU A 185 -0.85 -6.02 1.84
N TYR A 186 -0.54 -6.22 3.11
CA TYR A 186 0.40 -5.41 3.86
C TYR A 186 1.74 -6.10 4.00
N PHE A 187 2.78 -5.38 3.64
CA PHE A 187 4.17 -5.82 3.75
C PHE A 187 4.97 -4.83 4.57
N ILE A 188 5.89 -5.36 5.37
CA ILE A 188 6.86 -4.54 6.13
C ILE A 188 8.27 -4.78 5.62
N ARG A 189 9.05 -3.72 5.44
CA ARG A 189 10.44 -3.82 5.02
C ARG A 189 11.26 -4.63 6.03
N ASN A 190 12.17 -5.48 5.56
CA ASN A 190 12.85 -6.49 6.36
C ASN A 190 13.64 -5.97 7.56
N ASP A 191 14.13 -4.72 7.51
CA ASP A 191 14.80 -4.08 8.64
C ASP A 191 13.85 -3.76 9.81
N TYR A 192 12.55 -3.72 9.56
CA TYR A 192 11.50 -3.52 10.56
C TYR A 192 10.81 -4.80 11.02
N LYS A 193 11.07 -5.95 10.37
CA LYS A 193 10.36 -7.20 10.65
C LYS A 193 10.46 -7.68 12.10
N SER A 194 11.55 -7.37 12.79
CA SER A 194 11.75 -7.75 14.21
C SER A 194 10.73 -7.08 15.16
N LYS A 195 10.01 -6.06 14.69
CA LYS A 195 8.95 -5.40 15.47
C LYS A 195 7.61 -6.14 15.39
N PHE A 196 7.51 -7.16 14.55
CA PHE A 196 6.30 -7.94 14.31
C PHE A 196 6.52 -9.40 14.65
N ASN A 197 5.49 -10.05 15.21
CA ASN A 197 5.41 -11.50 15.26
C ASN A 197 4.93 -12.00 13.90
N ILE A 198 5.86 -12.48 13.08
CA ILE A 198 5.57 -12.91 11.72
C ILE A 198 5.25 -14.39 11.73
N CYS A 199 4.10 -14.74 11.18
CA CYS A 199 3.69 -16.11 11.02
C CYS A 199 4.57 -16.83 9.99
N LYS A 200 5.10 -17.99 10.36
CA LYS A 200 5.89 -18.81 9.46
C LYS A 200 4.97 -19.69 8.61
N LYS A 201 5.32 -19.79 7.31
CA LYS A 201 4.65 -20.70 6.36
C LYS A 201 4.41 -22.11 6.94
N PRO A 202 3.37 -22.86 6.50
CA PRO A 202 2.61 -22.56 5.29
C PRO A 202 1.40 -21.65 5.54
N TRP A 203 1.24 -20.65 4.67
CA TRP A 203 0.00 -19.90 4.57
C TRP A 203 -1.10 -20.85 4.10
N THR A 204 -2.19 -20.92 4.84
CA THR A 204 -3.39 -21.59 4.37
C THR A 204 -4.46 -20.54 4.15
N GLU A 205 -5.25 -20.70 3.11
CA GLU A 205 -6.41 -19.84 2.85
C GLU A 205 -7.28 -19.68 4.11
N ARG A 206 -7.49 -20.77 4.85
CA ARG A 206 -8.21 -20.75 6.11
C ARG A 206 -7.50 -19.95 7.22
N GLY A 207 -6.18 -19.99 7.27
CA GLY A 207 -5.39 -19.20 8.23
C GLY A 207 -5.51 -17.69 7.96
N ILE A 208 -5.41 -17.30 6.70
CA ILE A 208 -5.61 -15.92 6.26
C ILE A 208 -7.04 -15.46 6.57
N LEU A 209 -8.04 -16.28 6.22
CA LEU A 209 -9.46 -16.01 6.48
C LEU A 209 -9.78 -15.86 7.98
N LEU A 210 -9.28 -16.77 8.82
CA LEU A 210 -9.60 -16.80 10.25
C LEU A 210 -8.90 -15.69 11.04
N SER A 211 -7.78 -15.20 10.53
CA SER A 211 -7.01 -14.13 11.19
C SER A 211 -7.40 -12.74 10.73
N GLY A 212 -8.43 -12.60 9.89
CA GLY A 212 -8.76 -11.32 9.26
C GLY A 212 -7.61 -10.78 8.42
N GLY A 213 -6.84 -11.70 7.80
CA GLY A 213 -5.69 -11.38 6.99
C GLY A 213 -4.35 -11.41 7.73
N VAL A 214 -4.32 -11.40 9.05
CA VAL A 214 -3.09 -11.48 9.84
C VAL A 214 -3.02 -12.81 10.55
N VAL A 215 -2.05 -13.64 10.22
CA VAL A 215 -1.80 -14.93 10.88
C VAL A 215 -0.67 -14.74 11.88
N TYR A 216 -1.01 -14.75 13.16
CA TYR A 216 -0.06 -14.83 14.26
C TYR A 216 -0.14 -16.21 14.91
N GLU A 217 0.99 -16.82 15.21
CA GLU A 217 1.11 -17.89 16.19
C GLU A 217 1.32 -17.31 17.60
#